data_2fa85b37cfc4d0154330d5102106b54f
#
_entry.id   2fa85b37cfc4d0154330d5102106b54f
#
_cell.length_a   1.000
_cell.length_b   1.000
_cell.length_c   1.000
_cell.angle_alpha   90.00
_cell.angle_beta   90.00
_cell.angle_gamma   90.00
#
_symmetry.space_group_name_H-M   'P 1'
#
loop_
_entity.id
_entity.type
_entity.pdbx_description
1 polymer ?
#
loop_
_entity_poly.entity_id
_entity_poly.type
_entity_poly.pdbx_seq_one_letter_code
_entity_poly.pdbx_strand_id
1 'polypeptide(L)'
;MKKILVLSVGGSAEPIVKAIRNYKPDFVYFFCSSGPKGSAVTIDSSGDPCGDKRRSKCPECEHEYYLGDPKGKAIVFQTGLENGQYEIVTISDPDDLNGCYQKLLSLVEKINAKYGDCHVIGNYTGGTKTMSVAIALVGIMTQQWDLSLNIGPRVDLIRVRAGDVPVVIDKWRLYYQSQLESLGRLLDNYYYAYVARSISEMLLQPLDKSLQDKLIELRTICEAFDLWDTFQHQKALELLEHYGSQFAPYLINVRKILGQARATGYELVSDLLNNAERRAAQECYDDAIARLYRATELFAQIRLEKEYGYKSGDLKLEQLPADLQGMYKGRVRDNKLILGLREDYELLLKLGDPVGRKYKERKGRMIDAIKRRNYSISAHGLTPLVEEDYRYVKDKLKGIILDAANEIGLNLEMAQLPGREIL
;
A
#
# COMPACT_ATOMS: atom_id res chain seq x y z
N MET A 1 -4.51 -13.23 28.52
CA MET A 1 -5.36 -12.74 27.39
C MET A 1 -6.61 -13.58 27.34
N LYS A 2 -7.82 -12.98 27.35
CA LYS A 2 -9.09 -13.71 27.28
C LYS A 2 -9.27 -14.33 25.89
N LYS A 3 -9.77 -15.57 25.86
CA LYS A 3 -10.07 -16.29 24.62
C LYS A 3 -11.56 -16.24 24.34
N ILE A 4 -11.93 -15.59 23.23
CA ILE A 4 -13.32 -15.41 22.79
C ILE A 4 -13.57 -16.29 21.58
N LEU A 5 -14.67 -17.03 21.56
CA LEU A 5 -15.07 -17.87 20.44
C LEU A 5 -16.36 -17.33 19.82
N VAL A 6 -16.34 -17.02 18.55
CA VAL A 6 -17.51 -16.64 17.75
C VAL A 6 -17.86 -17.80 16.83
N LEU A 7 -19.09 -18.29 16.91
CA LEU A 7 -19.53 -19.51 16.20
C LEU A 7 -20.76 -19.22 15.35
N SER A 8 -20.74 -19.56 14.05
CA SER A 8 -22.00 -19.65 13.30
C SER A 8 -22.74 -20.92 13.67
N VAL A 9 -24.01 -20.79 14.04
CA VAL A 9 -24.83 -21.90 14.53
C VAL A 9 -25.91 -22.27 13.53
N GLY A 10 -25.93 -23.55 13.14
CA GLY A 10 -26.97 -24.15 12.30
C GLY A 10 -27.80 -25.19 13.06
N GLY A 11 -28.42 -26.09 12.33
CA GLY A 11 -29.27 -27.13 12.89
C GLY A 11 -28.53 -28.31 13.57
N SER A 12 -27.19 -28.40 13.46
CA SER A 12 -26.40 -29.47 14.05
C SER A 12 -25.55 -28.93 15.21
N ALA A 13 -25.71 -29.50 16.37
CA ALA A 13 -24.98 -29.12 17.59
C ALA A 13 -23.55 -29.65 17.63
N GLU A 14 -23.32 -30.83 17.08
CA GLU A 14 -22.05 -31.57 17.23
C GLU A 14 -20.80 -30.77 16.85
N PRO A 15 -20.72 -30.09 15.69
CA PRO A 15 -19.53 -29.28 15.33
C PRO A 15 -19.28 -28.14 16.31
N ILE A 16 -20.36 -27.51 16.81
CA ILE A 16 -20.31 -26.40 17.75
C ILE A 16 -19.78 -26.86 19.10
N VAL A 17 -20.34 -27.97 19.63
CA VAL A 17 -19.90 -28.57 20.89
C VAL A 17 -18.42 -28.98 20.83
N LYS A 18 -17.98 -29.55 19.71
CA LYS A 18 -16.58 -29.93 19.51
C LYS A 18 -15.66 -28.71 19.50
N ALA A 19 -16.02 -27.64 18.79
CA ALA A 19 -15.26 -26.41 18.78
C ALA A 19 -15.12 -25.81 20.18
N ILE A 20 -16.21 -25.71 20.95
CA ILE A 20 -16.17 -25.19 22.32
C ILE A 20 -15.27 -26.04 23.22
N ARG A 21 -15.38 -27.37 23.16
CA ARG A 21 -14.57 -28.29 23.97
C ARG A 21 -13.08 -28.23 23.61
N ASN A 22 -12.77 -28.05 22.34
CA ASN A 22 -11.39 -27.98 21.85
C ASN A 22 -10.72 -26.67 22.24
N TYR A 23 -11.38 -25.54 21.99
CA TYR A 23 -10.81 -24.21 22.24
C TYR A 23 -10.87 -23.78 23.70
N LYS A 24 -11.82 -24.31 24.49
CA LYS A 24 -12.06 -23.96 25.91
C LYS A 24 -12.07 -22.44 26.11
N PRO A 25 -12.99 -21.73 25.44
CA PRO A 25 -13.04 -20.26 25.48
C PRO A 25 -13.50 -19.76 26.85
N ASP A 26 -13.08 -18.55 27.21
CA ASP A 26 -13.59 -17.82 28.38
C ASP A 26 -14.99 -17.25 28.13
N PHE A 27 -15.33 -16.98 26.85
CA PHE A 27 -16.63 -16.48 26.44
C PHE A 27 -17.00 -16.91 25.03
N VAL A 28 -18.29 -17.18 24.78
CA VAL A 28 -18.80 -17.62 23.48
C VAL A 28 -19.86 -16.66 22.95
N TYR A 29 -19.72 -16.24 21.70
CA TYR A 29 -20.74 -15.57 20.93
C TYR A 29 -21.33 -16.55 19.90
N PHE A 30 -22.62 -16.84 20.02
CA PHE A 30 -23.35 -17.68 19.08
C PHE A 30 -24.03 -16.80 18.03
N PHE A 31 -23.53 -16.79 16.81
CA PHE A 31 -24.15 -16.13 15.67
C PHE A 31 -25.15 -17.09 15.01
N CYS A 32 -26.44 -16.75 15.05
CA CYS A 32 -27.52 -17.67 14.67
C CYS A 32 -28.70 -16.93 14.02
N SER A 33 -29.54 -17.69 13.29
CA SER A 33 -30.80 -17.17 12.78
C SER A 33 -31.88 -17.13 13.87
N SER A 34 -32.71 -16.07 13.81
CA SER A 34 -33.87 -15.88 14.70
C SER A 34 -35.16 -16.51 14.13
N GLY A 35 -36.22 -16.52 14.93
CA GLY A 35 -37.55 -16.96 14.56
C GLY A 35 -37.82 -18.46 14.83
N PRO A 36 -39.07 -18.91 14.59
CA PRO A 36 -39.53 -20.25 14.99
C PRO A 36 -38.80 -21.41 14.33
N LYS A 37 -38.21 -21.17 13.16
CA LYS A 37 -37.36 -22.12 12.41
C LYS A 37 -35.88 -21.74 12.47
N GLY A 38 -35.50 -20.75 13.25
CA GLY A 38 -34.14 -20.27 13.41
C GLY A 38 -33.28 -21.20 14.24
N SER A 39 -31.99 -21.12 14.07
CA SER A 39 -31.01 -21.96 14.80
C SER A 39 -30.80 -21.50 16.26
N ALA A 40 -31.30 -20.34 16.66
CA ALA A 40 -31.20 -19.86 18.04
C ALA A 40 -31.77 -20.87 19.08
N VAL A 41 -32.81 -21.59 18.73
CA VAL A 41 -33.45 -22.60 19.61
C VAL A 41 -32.47 -23.73 19.99
N THR A 42 -31.47 -24.03 19.20
CA THR A 42 -30.51 -25.11 19.48
C THR A 42 -29.49 -24.71 20.56
N ILE A 43 -29.40 -23.45 20.96
CA ILE A 43 -28.36 -22.94 21.84
C ILE A 43 -28.64 -23.22 23.30
N ASP A 44 -29.79 -22.73 23.81
CA ASP A 44 -30.12 -22.79 25.24
C ASP A 44 -31.59 -23.15 25.57
N SER A 45 -32.39 -23.50 24.54
CA SER A 45 -33.80 -23.89 24.79
C SER A 45 -33.89 -25.18 25.58
N SER A 46 -34.94 -25.27 26.38
CA SER A 46 -35.23 -26.47 27.18
C SER A 46 -35.64 -27.68 26.33
N GLY A 47 -35.52 -28.88 26.88
CA GLY A 47 -35.83 -30.13 26.21
C GLY A 47 -34.69 -30.64 25.32
N ASP A 48 -35.02 -31.18 24.15
CA ASP A 48 -34.09 -31.74 23.17
C ASP A 48 -34.12 -30.99 21.83
N PRO A 49 -33.75 -29.70 21.79
CA PRO A 49 -33.87 -28.86 20.59
C PRO A 49 -32.87 -29.27 19.46
N CYS A 50 -31.81 -30.00 19.80
CA CYS A 50 -30.81 -30.52 18.85
C CYS A 50 -31.14 -31.92 18.33
N GLY A 51 -32.19 -32.54 18.79
CA GLY A 51 -32.65 -33.85 18.33
C GLY A 51 -33.06 -33.81 16.84
N ASP A 52 -32.46 -34.65 16.03
CA ASP A 52 -32.83 -34.74 14.62
C ASP A 52 -34.01 -35.71 14.45
N LYS A 53 -35.16 -35.15 14.08
CA LYS A 53 -36.42 -35.90 13.89
C LYS A 53 -36.51 -36.64 12.54
N ARG A 54 -35.50 -36.56 11.70
CA ARG A 54 -35.48 -37.28 10.42
C ARG A 54 -35.23 -38.76 10.68
N ARG A 55 -35.98 -39.61 9.95
CA ARG A 55 -35.84 -41.05 10.00
C ARG A 55 -35.13 -41.55 8.75
N SER A 56 -34.35 -42.59 8.89
CA SER A 56 -33.75 -43.37 7.82
C SER A 56 -34.02 -44.82 8.03
N LYS A 57 -34.00 -45.64 6.96
CA LYS A 57 -34.10 -47.09 7.04
C LYS A 57 -32.75 -47.72 6.91
N CYS A 58 -32.51 -48.73 7.72
CA CYS A 58 -31.31 -49.57 7.58
C CYS A 58 -31.39 -50.33 6.24
N PRO A 59 -30.34 -50.28 5.38
CA PRO A 59 -30.36 -50.99 4.11
C PRO A 59 -30.43 -52.54 4.25
N GLU A 60 -30.00 -53.06 5.41
CA GLU A 60 -29.90 -54.51 5.62
C GLU A 60 -31.14 -55.09 6.29
N CYS A 61 -31.78 -54.35 7.20
CA CYS A 61 -32.90 -54.90 8.01
C CYS A 61 -34.18 -54.06 7.93
N GLU A 62 -34.19 -53.01 7.09
CA GLU A 62 -35.31 -52.07 6.90
C GLU A 62 -35.81 -51.37 8.17
N HIS A 63 -35.12 -51.54 9.31
CA HIS A 63 -35.51 -50.91 10.55
C HIS A 63 -35.35 -49.39 10.45
N GLU A 64 -36.41 -48.64 10.86
CA GLU A 64 -36.36 -47.16 10.90
C GLU A 64 -35.60 -46.68 12.13
N TYR A 65 -34.64 -45.75 11.90
CA TYR A 65 -33.91 -45.10 12.96
C TYR A 65 -33.85 -43.62 12.75
N TYR A 66 -33.71 -42.86 13.85
CA TYR A 66 -33.48 -41.41 13.76
C TYR A 66 -32.02 -41.13 13.42
N LEU A 67 -31.81 -40.21 12.45
CA LEU A 67 -30.48 -39.78 12.05
C LEU A 67 -29.81 -38.78 13.03
N GLY A 68 -30.48 -38.48 14.12
CA GLY A 68 -30.13 -37.40 15.00
C GLY A 68 -28.98 -37.64 15.97
N ASP A 69 -28.51 -36.52 16.53
CA ASP A 69 -27.61 -36.56 17.68
C ASP A 69 -28.32 -37.24 18.86
N PRO A 70 -27.77 -38.39 19.39
CA PRO A 70 -28.39 -39.14 20.51
C PRO A 70 -28.49 -38.30 21.80
N LYS A 71 -27.81 -37.12 21.86
CA LYS A 71 -27.85 -36.26 23.03
C LYS A 71 -28.85 -35.12 22.93
N GLY A 72 -29.61 -34.89 21.88
CA GLY A 72 -30.67 -33.91 21.62
C GLY A 72 -30.74 -32.62 22.39
N LYS A 73 -30.03 -32.49 23.49
CA LYS A 73 -30.00 -31.31 24.40
C LYS A 73 -29.40 -30.10 23.78
N ALA A 74 -29.79 -28.90 24.25
CA ALA A 74 -29.21 -27.64 23.80
C ALA A 74 -27.68 -27.60 23.97
N ILE A 75 -27.01 -26.80 23.12
CA ILE A 75 -25.54 -26.69 23.04
C ILE A 75 -24.95 -26.33 24.43
N VAL A 76 -25.53 -25.39 25.13
CA VAL A 76 -25.05 -24.95 26.46
C VAL A 76 -25.07 -26.10 27.49
N PHE A 77 -26.09 -26.94 27.47
CA PHE A 77 -26.15 -28.11 28.35
C PHE A 77 -25.10 -29.19 27.95
N GLN A 78 -24.84 -29.35 26.65
CA GLN A 78 -23.85 -30.33 26.20
C GLN A 78 -22.41 -29.88 26.49
N THR A 79 -22.18 -28.56 26.63
CA THR A 79 -20.86 -27.96 26.85
C THR A 79 -20.59 -27.52 28.28
N GLY A 80 -21.61 -27.48 29.12
CA GLY A 80 -21.51 -27.00 30.51
C GLY A 80 -21.31 -25.49 30.63
N LEU A 81 -21.69 -24.70 29.60
CA LEU A 81 -21.63 -23.25 29.67
C LEU A 81 -22.67 -22.71 30.62
N GLU A 82 -22.26 -21.79 31.51
CA GLU A 82 -23.13 -21.15 32.48
C GLU A 82 -23.63 -19.78 31.97
N ASN A 83 -24.69 -19.28 32.59
CA ASN A 83 -25.19 -17.93 32.36
C ASN A 83 -24.04 -16.91 32.58
N GLY A 84 -23.82 -16.04 31.62
CA GLY A 84 -22.71 -15.06 31.65
C GLY A 84 -21.43 -15.50 30.97
N GLN A 85 -21.35 -16.75 30.48
CA GLN A 85 -20.23 -17.22 29.65
C GLN A 85 -20.53 -17.25 28.15
N TYR A 86 -21.74 -16.90 27.76
CA TYR A 86 -22.12 -16.80 26.36
C TYR A 86 -23.12 -15.68 26.09
N GLU A 87 -23.23 -15.34 24.81
CA GLU A 87 -24.23 -14.41 24.29
C GLU A 87 -24.73 -14.89 22.92
N ILE A 88 -26.03 -14.74 22.69
CA ILE A 88 -26.70 -15.09 21.45
C ILE A 88 -26.84 -13.86 20.59
N VAL A 89 -26.23 -13.88 19.41
CA VAL A 89 -26.25 -12.81 18.39
C VAL A 89 -27.12 -13.27 17.23
N THR A 90 -28.35 -12.71 17.13
CA THR A 90 -29.33 -13.15 16.13
C THR A 90 -29.29 -12.29 14.87
N ILE A 91 -29.58 -12.94 13.73
CA ILE A 91 -29.89 -12.32 12.44
C ILE A 91 -31.26 -12.80 11.96
N SER A 92 -32.08 -11.89 11.44
CA SER A 92 -33.44 -12.22 10.96
C SER A 92 -33.42 -12.90 9.60
N ASP A 93 -32.56 -12.46 8.70
CA ASP A 93 -32.33 -13.08 7.40
C ASP A 93 -30.92 -13.68 7.33
N PRO A 94 -30.79 -15.01 7.51
CA PRO A 94 -29.49 -15.67 7.48
C PRO A 94 -28.92 -15.85 6.07
N ASP A 95 -29.64 -15.46 5.02
CA ASP A 95 -29.22 -15.53 3.63
C ASP A 95 -28.83 -14.15 3.07
N ASP A 96 -29.06 -13.07 3.81
CA ASP A 96 -28.54 -11.73 3.53
C ASP A 96 -27.06 -11.62 3.97
N LEU A 97 -26.14 -11.68 3.00
CA LEU A 97 -24.70 -11.59 3.27
C LEU A 97 -24.30 -10.24 3.86
N ASN A 98 -24.85 -9.15 3.35
CA ASN A 98 -24.50 -7.81 3.84
C ASN A 98 -24.99 -7.62 5.29
N GLY A 99 -26.24 -8.01 5.59
CA GLY A 99 -26.78 -7.97 6.93
C GLY A 99 -25.98 -8.83 7.91
N CYS A 100 -25.61 -10.05 7.53
CA CYS A 100 -24.73 -10.90 8.33
C CYS A 100 -23.37 -10.25 8.59
N TYR A 101 -22.74 -9.68 7.57
CA TYR A 101 -21.45 -9.02 7.67
C TYR A 101 -21.50 -7.79 8.58
N GLN A 102 -22.47 -6.91 8.41
CA GLN A 102 -22.65 -5.72 9.26
C GLN A 102 -22.91 -6.07 10.73
N LYS A 103 -23.72 -7.12 10.97
CA LYS A 103 -23.99 -7.60 12.33
C LYS A 103 -22.71 -8.10 13.01
N LEU A 104 -21.85 -8.80 12.26
CA LEU A 104 -20.57 -9.29 12.76
C LEU A 104 -19.55 -8.17 12.94
N LEU A 105 -19.52 -7.13 12.09
CA LEU A 105 -18.69 -5.93 12.32
C LEU A 105 -19.08 -5.24 13.63
N SER A 106 -20.37 -5.04 13.89
CA SER A 106 -20.83 -4.50 15.16
C SER A 106 -20.42 -5.38 16.36
N LEU A 107 -20.32 -6.69 16.14
CA LEU A 107 -19.82 -7.62 17.16
C LEU A 107 -18.31 -7.45 17.39
N VAL A 108 -17.52 -7.20 16.35
CA VAL A 108 -16.07 -6.86 16.49
C VAL A 108 -15.91 -5.65 17.41
N GLU A 109 -16.63 -4.56 17.12
CA GLU A 109 -16.58 -3.34 17.94
C GLU A 109 -16.99 -3.61 19.40
N LYS A 110 -18.05 -4.39 19.60
CA LYS A 110 -18.53 -4.78 20.93
C LYS A 110 -17.51 -5.58 21.71
N ILE A 111 -16.85 -6.55 21.07
CA ILE A 111 -15.81 -7.38 21.69
C ILE A 111 -14.64 -6.50 22.11
N ASN A 112 -14.18 -5.63 21.21
CA ASN A 112 -13.06 -4.71 21.48
C ASN A 112 -13.35 -3.77 22.65
N ALA A 113 -14.54 -3.19 22.67
CA ALA A 113 -14.97 -2.29 23.76
C ALA A 113 -15.07 -3.01 25.11
N LYS A 114 -15.51 -4.28 25.10
CA LYS A 114 -15.76 -5.04 26.35
C LYS A 114 -14.51 -5.71 26.92
N TYR A 115 -13.60 -6.19 26.05
CA TYR A 115 -12.48 -7.04 26.48
C TYR A 115 -11.10 -6.43 26.19
N GLY A 116 -11.01 -5.39 25.36
CA GLY A 116 -9.73 -4.80 24.97
C GLY A 116 -8.83 -5.81 24.26
N ASP A 117 -7.63 -6.05 24.80
CA ASP A 117 -6.71 -7.06 24.26
C ASP A 117 -7.20 -8.48 24.58
N CYS A 118 -7.75 -9.15 23.57
CA CYS A 118 -8.27 -10.51 23.66
C CYS A 118 -7.98 -11.30 22.38
N HIS A 119 -7.93 -12.63 22.51
CA HIS A 119 -7.77 -13.53 21.36
C HIS A 119 -9.15 -14.00 20.89
N VAL A 120 -9.55 -13.63 19.68
CA VAL A 120 -10.85 -13.99 19.11
C VAL A 120 -10.68 -15.02 18.01
N ILE A 121 -11.46 -16.10 18.07
CA ILE A 121 -11.52 -17.16 17.08
C ILE A 121 -12.91 -17.20 16.46
N GLY A 122 -13.02 -16.96 15.15
CA GLY A 122 -14.24 -17.12 14.37
C GLY A 122 -14.32 -18.53 13.75
N ASN A 123 -15.17 -19.38 14.30
CA ASN A 123 -15.40 -20.72 13.73
C ASN A 123 -16.66 -20.71 12.85
N TYR A 124 -16.47 -20.98 11.56
CA TYR A 124 -17.51 -20.92 10.53
C TYR A 124 -17.98 -22.28 10.03
N THR A 125 -17.89 -23.32 10.87
CA THR A 125 -18.31 -24.68 10.50
C THR A 125 -19.82 -24.84 10.43
N GLY A 126 -20.56 -24.18 11.29
CA GLY A 126 -22.04 -24.24 11.37
C GLY A 126 -22.74 -23.08 10.64
N GLY A 127 -24.06 -23.01 10.79
CA GLY A 127 -24.88 -21.96 10.19
C GLY A 127 -25.23 -22.19 8.73
N THR A 128 -25.81 -21.17 8.09
CA THR A 128 -25.99 -21.15 6.64
C THR A 128 -24.65 -20.89 5.93
N LYS A 129 -24.58 -21.17 4.64
CA LYS A 129 -23.40 -20.83 3.82
C LYS A 129 -23.08 -19.34 3.92
N THR A 130 -24.09 -18.49 3.87
CA THR A 130 -23.98 -17.03 3.96
C THR A 130 -23.41 -16.58 5.30
N MET A 131 -23.88 -17.13 6.41
CA MET A 131 -23.33 -16.84 7.74
C MET A 131 -21.87 -17.27 7.86
N SER A 132 -21.52 -18.43 7.31
CA SER A 132 -20.14 -18.92 7.29
C SER A 132 -19.21 -18.02 6.47
N VAL A 133 -19.66 -17.57 5.28
CA VAL A 133 -18.93 -16.61 4.45
C VAL A 133 -18.76 -15.28 5.16
N ALA A 134 -19.79 -14.78 5.87
CA ALA A 134 -19.72 -13.53 6.61
C ALA A 134 -18.65 -13.57 7.72
N ILE A 135 -18.56 -14.68 8.52
CA ILE A 135 -17.50 -14.84 9.52
C ILE A 135 -16.11 -14.86 8.87
N ALA A 136 -15.95 -15.59 7.76
CA ALA A 136 -14.69 -15.65 7.03
C ALA A 136 -14.26 -14.26 6.52
N LEU A 137 -15.19 -13.51 5.92
CA LEU A 137 -14.93 -12.14 5.46
C LEU A 137 -14.51 -11.22 6.61
N VAL A 138 -15.23 -11.24 7.74
CA VAL A 138 -14.85 -10.43 8.91
C VAL A 138 -13.44 -10.79 9.38
N GLY A 139 -13.13 -12.07 9.54
CA GLY A 139 -11.81 -12.52 9.98
C GLY A 139 -10.67 -12.12 9.04
N ILE A 140 -10.90 -12.09 7.73
CA ILE A 140 -9.92 -11.67 6.72
C ILE A 140 -9.80 -10.14 6.69
N MET A 141 -10.92 -9.43 6.59
CA MET A 141 -10.93 -7.98 6.34
C MET A 141 -10.53 -7.17 7.57
N THR A 142 -10.94 -7.59 8.78
CA THR A 142 -10.59 -6.88 10.01
C THR A 142 -9.26 -7.31 10.61
N GLN A 143 -8.73 -8.45 10.22
CA GLN A 143 -7.51 -9.09 10.74
C GLN A 143 -7.55 -9.45 12.24
N GLN A 144 -8.63 -9.11 12.95
CA GLN A 144 -8.72 -9.22 14.41
C GLN A 144 -9.13 -10.61 14.89
N TRP A 145 -9.75 -11.43 14.02
CA TRP A 145 -10.20 -12.77 14.38
C TRP A 145 -9.37 -13.84 13.68
N ASP A 146 -8.89 -14.81 14.39
CA ASP A 146 -8.41 -16.04 13.79
C ASP A 146 -9.58 -16.84 13.22
N LEU A 147 -9.37 -17.47 12.07
CA LEU A 147 -10.40 -18.28 11.44
C LEU A 147 -10.20 -19.75 11.75
N SER A 148 -11.30 -20.44 11.98
CA SER A 148 -11.30 -21.86 12.27
C SER A 148 -12.42 -22.60 11.54
N LEU A 149 -12.14 -23.82 11.14
CA LEU A 149 -13.08 -24.74 10.51
C LEU A 149 -12.86 -26.14 11.09
N ASN A 150 -13.93 -26.88 11.35
CA ASN A 150 -13.80 -28.28 11.72
C ASN A 150 -13.54 -29.13 10.47
N ILE A 151 -12.43 -29.84 10.48
CA ILE A 151 -12.03 -30.76 9.40
C ILE A 151 -12.16 -32.20 9.89
N GLY A 152 -12.72 -33.05 9.07
CA GLY A 152 -12.85 -34.48 9.37
C GLY A 152 -13.20 -35.30 8.12
N PRO A 153 -13.15 -36.64 8.21
CA PRO A 153 -13.52 -37.50 7.10
C PRO A 153 -14.97 -37.27 6.69
N ARG A 154 -15.21 -37.09 5.40
CA ARG A 154 -16.55 -36.94 4.83
C ARG A 154 -17.08 -38.35 4.49
N VAL A 155 -18.09 -38.79 5.22
CA VAL A 155 -18.87 -39.96 4.88
C VAL A 155 -20.02 -39.48 3.99
N ASP A 156 -20.21 -40.04 2.82
CA ASP A 156 -21.28 -39.76 1.84
C ASP A 156 -21.25 -38.35 1.20
N LEU A 157 -20.09 -37.68 1.08
CA LEU A 157 -19.91 -36.38 0.44
C LEU A 157 -20.75 -35.19 1.00
N ILE A 158 -21.63 -35.43 1.99
CA ILE A 158 -22.64 -34.49 2.43
C ILE A 158 -22.31 -33.86 3.78
N ARG A 159 -21.75 -34.62 4.72
CA ARG A 159 -21.47 -34.16 6.10
C ARG A 159 -20.18 -34.74 6.64
N VAL A 160 -19.45 -33.95 7.39
CA VAL A 160 -18.39 -34.47 8.27
C VAL A 160 -19.05 -35.12 9.45
N ARG A 161 -18.90 -36.47 9.57
CA ARG A 161 -19.38 -37.28 10.72
C ARG A 161 -18.17 -37.75 11.48
N ALA A 162 -18.25 -37.73 12.78
CA ALA A 162 -17.31 -38.26 13.77
C ALA A 162 -15.81 -38.03 13.44
N GLY A 163 -15.07 -37.50 14.40
CA GLY A 163 -13.61 -37.30 14.24
C GLY A 163 -13.20 -35.95 13.57
N ASP A 164 -14.14 -35.01 13.39
CA ASP A 164 -13.80 -33.65 12.97
C ASP A 164 -13.06 -32.91 14.09
N VAL A 165 -12.02 -32.20 13.71
CA VAL A 165 -11.19 -31.40 14.60
C VAL A 165 -11.17 -29.97 14.09
N PRO A 166 -11.36 -28.95 14.96
CA PRO A 166 -11.22 -27.58 14.56
C PRO A 166 -9.76 -27.26 14.27
N VAL A 167 -9.53 -26.65 13.11
CA VAL A 167 -8.20 -26.26 12.61
C VAL A 167 -8.21 -24.77 12.35
N VAL A 168 -7.14 -24.08 12.72
CA VAL A 168 -6.92 -22.67 12.37
C VAL A 168 -6.56 -22.55 10.88
N ILE A 169 -7.17 -21.60 10.21
CA ILE A 169 -6.97 -21.35 8.78
C ILE A 169 -5.98 -20.22 8.60
N ASP A 170 -4.98 -20.42 7.76
CA ASP A 170 -4.09 -19.34 7.33
C ASP A 170 -4.86 -18.34 6.43
N LYS A 171 -5.24 -17.22 7.04
CA LYS A 171 -5.96 -16.12 6.37
C LYS A 171 -5.01 -15.09 5.76
N TRP A 172 -3.74 -15.07 6.15
CA TRP A 172 -2.83 -13.97 5.85
C TRP A 172 -2.46 -13.91 4.38
N ARG A 173 -2.35 -15.06 3.72
CA ARG A 173 -2.15 -15.12 2.28
C ARG A 173 -3.34 -14.55 1.50
N LEU A 174 -4.57 -14.83 1.94
CA LEU A 174 -5.80 -14.25 1.35
C LEU A 174 -5.88 -12.75 1.61
N TYR A 175 -5.54 -12.32 2.83
CA TYR A 175 -5.47 -10.90 3.15
C TYR A 175 -4.46 -10.17 2.27
N TYR A 176 -3.24 -10.69 2.14
CA TYR A 176 -2.23 -10.12 1.24
C TYR A 176 -2.74 -9.99 -0.20
N GLN A 177 -3.36 -11.05 -0.73
CA GLN A 177 -3.96 -11.01 -2.07
C GLN A 177 -5.01 -9.90 -2.21
N SER A 178 -5.83 -9.67 -1.19
CA SER A 178 -6.83 -8.60 -1.20
C SER A 178 -6.20 -7.18 -1.20
N GLN A 179 -4.98 -7.03 -0.70
CA GLN A 179 -4.28 -5.75 -0.64
C GLN A 179 -3.47 -5.44 -1.91
N LEU A 180 -3.15 -6.43 -2.75
CA LEU A 180 -2.27 -6.26 -3.92
C LEU A 180 -2.73 -5.14 -4.85
N GLU A 181 -4.03 -5.04 -5.15
CA GLU A 181 -4.54 -3.98 -6.03
C GLU A 181 -4.38 -2.58 -5.41
N SER A 182 -4.54 -2.46 -4.10
CA SER A 182 -4.35 -1.20 -3.38
C SER A 182 -2.87 -0.81 -3.32
N LEU A 183 -1.98 -1.78 -3.05
CA LEU A 183 -0.52 -1.57 -3.11
C LEU A 183 -0.09 -1.20 -4.52
N GLY A 184 -0.64 -1.86 -5.56
CA GLY A 184 -0.36 -1.54 -6.95
C GLY A 184 -0.72 -0.11 -7.31
N ARG A 185 -1.89 0.38 -6.92
CA ARG A 185 -2.28 1.79 -7.13
C ARG A 185 -1.37 2.79 -6.42
N LEU A 186 -0.89 2.46 -5.22
CA LEU A 186 0.09 3.29 -4.52
C LEU A 186 1.41 3.33 -5.28
N LEU A 187 1.88 2.19 -5.80
CA LEU A 187 3.11 2.11 -6.59
C LEU A 187 3.01 2.82 -7.93
N ASP A 188 1.87 2.73 -8.63
CA ASP A 188 1.64 3.47 -9.88
C ASP A 188 1.73 4.99 -9.69
N ASN A 189 1.49 5.46 -8.47
CA ASN A 189 1.65 6.86 -8.07
C ASN A 189 2.94 7.10 -7.26
N TYR A 190 3.88 6.15 -7.28
CA TYR A 190 5.20 6.27 -6.64
C TYR A 190 5.17 6.54 -5.12
N TYR A 191 4.15 6.04 -4.41
CA TYR A 191 4.04 6.16 -2.95
C TYR A 191 4.82 5.06 -2.22
N TYR A 192 6.10 4.91 -2.54
CA TYR A 192 6.95 3.82 -2.02
C TYR A 192 7.00 3.76 -0.50
N ALA A 193 7.16 4.90 0.19
CA ALA A 193 7.18 4.96 1.65
C ALA A 193 5.89 4.41 2.29
N TYR A 194 4.72 4.70 1.67
CA TYR A 194 3.44 4.18 2.16
C TYR A 194 3.33 2.67 1.96
N VAL A 195 3.77 2.16 0.81
CA VAL A 195 3.81 0.72 0.54
C VAL A 195 4.74 0.02 1.52
N ALA A 196 5.96 0.53 1.74
CA ALA A 196 6.90 -0.03 2.71
C ALA A 196 6.33 -0.06 4.13
N ARG A 197 5.61 0.98 4.54
CA ARG A 197 4.91 1.04 5.84
C ARG A 197 3.80 -0.01 5.93
N SER A 198 2.93 -0.09 4.92
CA SER A 198 1.85 -1.08 4.88
C SER A 198 2.38 -2.51 4.96
N ILE A 199 3.49 -2.80 4.25
CA ILE A 199 4.15 -4.10 4.32
C ILE A 199 4.74 -4.34 5.72
N SER A 200 5.33 -3.32 6.36
CA SER A 200 5.86 -3.45 7.73
C SER A 200 4.76 -3.82 8.73
N GLU A 201 3.55 -3.26 8.57
CA GLU A 201 2.38 -3.63 9.38
C GLU A 201 1.94 -5.08 9.12
N MET A 202 1.96 -5.54 7.86
CA MET A 202 1.68 -6.94 7.52
C MET A 202 2.71 -7.91 8.14
N LEU A 203 3.98 -7.53 8.19
CA LEU A 203 5.06 -8.35 8.75
C LEU A 203 4.96 -8.55 10.28
N LEU A 204 4.10 -7.79 10.98
CA LEU A 204 3.80 -8.02 12.39
C LEU A 204 2.87 -9.22 12.62
N GLN A 205 2.28 -9.75 11.56
CA GLN A 205 1.35 -10.87 11.62
C GLN A 205 2.07 -12.22 11.52
N PRO A 206 1.46 -13.31 12.00
CA PRO A 206 2.05 -14.65 11.93
C PRO A 206 1.97 -15.21 10.50
N LEU A 207 2.85 -14.74 9.63
CA LEU A 207 2.92 -15.15 8.23
C LEU A 207 3.72 -16.43 8.05
N ASP A 208 3.41 -17.21 7.01
CA ASP A 208 4.29 -18.28 6.57
C ASP A 208 5.63 -17.70 6.07
N LYS A 209 6.70 -18.51 6.19
CA LYS A 209 8.06 -18.07 5.86
C LYS A 209 8.19 -17.55 4.42
N SER A 210 7.55 -18.21 3.47
CA SER A 210 7.63 -17.84 2.05
C SER A 210 7.01 -16.48 1.77
N LEU A 211 5.87 -16.15 2.41
CA LEU A 211 5.22 -14.85 2.29
C LEU A 211 6.02 -13.78 3.04
N GLN A 212 6.54 -14.12 4.22
CA GLN A 212 7.38 -13.21 4.99
C GLN A 212 8.62 -12.77 4.20
N ASP A 213 9.35 -13.71 3.59
CA ASP A 213 10.56 -13.43 2.81
C ASP A 213 10.23 -12.52 1.61
N LYS A 214 9.14 -12.79 0.87
CA LYS A 214 8.67 -11.94 -0.23
C LYS A 214 8.32 -10.51 0.21
N LEU A 215 7.64 -10.38 1.34
CA LEU A 215 7.27 -9.06 1.87
C LEU A 215 8.48 -8.27 2.36
N ILE A 216 9.47 -8.91 2.96
CA ILE A 216 10.73 -8.27 3.34
C ILE A 216 11.46 -7.76 2.09
N GLU A 217 11.55 -8.57 1.04
CA GLU A 217 12.14 -8.18 -0.23
C GLU A 217 11.43 -6.97 -0.84
N LEU A 218 10.11 -7.03 -1.01
CA LEU A 218 9.31 -5.94 -1.57
C LEU A 218 9.42 -4.65 -0.74
N ARG A 219 9.41 -4.76 0.59
CA ARG A 219 9.63 -3.61 1.47
C ARG A 219 10.97 -2.95 1.21
N THR A 220 12.06 -3.75 1.16
CA THR A 220 13.42 -3.24 0.94
C THR A 220 13.54 -2.55 -0.42
N ILE A 221 12.91 -3.10 -1.46
CA ILE A 221 12.84 -2.50 -2.80
C ILE A 221 12.11 -1.14 -2.75
N CYS A 222 10.97 -1.09 -2.06
CA CYS A 222 10.22 0.17 -1.89
C CYS A 222 11.04 1.20 -1.11
N GLU A 223 11.71 0.81 -0.03
CA GLU A 223 12.60 1.69 0.74
C GLU A 223 13.75 2.25 -0.13
N ALA A 224 14.32 1.42 -1.00
CA ALA A 224 15.37 1.86 -1.91
C ALA A 224 14.86 2.91 -2.91
N PHE A 225 13.68 2.70 -3.51
CA PHE A 225 13.11 3.68 -4.45
C PHE A 225 12.59 4.95 -3.76
N ASP A 226 12.14 4.87 -2.51
CA ASP A 226 11.82 6.05 -1.70
C ASP A 226 13.07 6.90 -1.40
N LEU A 227 14.17 6.24 -1.05
CA LEU A 227 15.46 6.92 -0.88
C LEU A 227 15.93 7.60 -2.17
N TRP A 228 15.75 6.96 -3.31
CA TRP A 228 16.05 7.57 -4.60
C TRP A 228 15.14 8.78 -4.87
N ASP A 229 13.85 8.62 -4.69
CA ASP A 229 12.85 9.67 -4.92
C ASP A 229 13.09 10.91 -4.03
N THR A 230 13.75 10.70 -2.89
CA THR A 230 14.19 11.76 -1.96
C THR A 230 15.66 12.16 -2.12
N PHE A 231 16.30 11.83 -3.25
CA PHE A 231 17.67 12.19 -3.61
C PHE A 231 18.76 11.62 -2.68
N GLN A 232 18.49 10.55 -1.95
CA GLN A 232 19.46 9.81 -1.17
C GLN A 232 20.09 8.67 -2.00
N HIS A 233 20.60 9.00 -3.18
CA HIS A 233 21.04 8.05 -4.22
C HIS A 233 22.08 7.03 -3.72
N GLN A 234 23.01 7.43 -2.86
CA GLN A 234 24.00 6.51 -2.31
C GLN A 234 23.36 5.39 -1.49
N LYS A 235 22.42 5.72 -0.61
CA LYS A 235 21.69 4.72 0.19
C LYS A 235 20.76 3.86 -0.68
N ALA A 236 20.13 4.47 -1.69
CA ALA A 236 19.32 3.72 -2.64
C ALA A 236 20.16 2.68 -3.40
N LEU A 237 21.37 3.05 -3.83
CA LEU A 237 22.31 2.12 -4.47
C LEU A 237 22.65 0.95 -3.55
N GLU A 238 23.02 1.22 -2.31
CA GLU A 238 23.40 0.20 -1.32
C GLU A 238 22.31 -0.87 -1.13
N LEU A 239 21.04 -0.48 -1.11
CA LEU A 239 19.92 -1.42 -1.03
C LEU A 239 19.68 -2.16 -2.34
N LEU A 240 19.71 -1.47 -3.49
CA LEU A 240 19.41 -2.07 -4.79
C LEU A 240 20.51 -3.02 -5.28
N GLU A 241 21.76 -2.85 -4.87
CA GLU A 241 22.88 -3.71 -5.29
C GLU A 241 22.65 -5.19 -4.93
N HIS A 242 21.91 -5.47 -3.85
CA HIS A 242 21.59 -6.84 -3.44
C HIS A 242 20.70 -7.59 -4.45
N TYR A 243 19.99 -6.85 -5.33
CA TYR A 243 19.04 -7.42 -6.31
C TYR A 243 19.63 -7.51 -7.73
N GLY A 244 20.86 -7.05 -7.94
CA GLY A 244 21.69 -7.29 -9.12
C GLY A 244 20.96 -7.07 -10.45
N SER A 245 20.83 -8.13 -11.25
CA SER A 245 20.28 -8.06 -12.61
C SER A 245 18.82 -7.62 -12.70
N GLN A 246 18.03 -7.84 -11.66
CA GLN A 246 16.61 -7.47 -11.63
C GLN A 246 16.43 -5.95 -11.83
N PHE A 247 17.31 -5.14 -11.24
CA PHE A 247 17.26 -3.69 -11.32
C PHE A 247 18.44 -3.07 -12.09
N ALA A 248 19.07 -3.83 -13.01
CA ALA A 248 20.26 -3.39 -13.74
C ALA A 248 20.12 -2.01 -14.38
N PRO A 249 19.02 -1.62 -15.07
CA PRO A 249 18.89 -0.28 -15.64
C PRO A 249 18.92 0.82 -14.58
N TYR A 250 18.34 0.59 -13.43
CA TYR A 250 18.32 1.53 -12.30
C TYR A 250 19.71 1.63 -11.67
N LEU A 251 20.38 0.51 -11.43
CA LEU A 251 21.75 0.47 -10.90
C LEU A 251 22.73 1.26 -11.79
N ILE A 252 22.61 1.12 -13.10
CA ILE A 252 23.43 1.88 -14.06
C ILE A 252 23.16 3.39 -13.90
N ASN A 253 21.90 3.79 -13.85
CA ASN A 253 21.51 5.20 -13.75
C ASN A 253 21.96 5.83 -12.42
N VAL A 254 21.75 5.15 -11.29
CA VAL A 254 22.15 5.70 -9.99
C VAL A 254 23.68 5.81 -9.87
N ARG A 255 24.44 4.84 -10.41
CA ARG A 255 25.92 4.93 -10.48
C ARG A 255 26.38 6.08 -11.36
N LYS A 256 25.72 6.37 -12.48
CA LYS A 256 26.00 7.56 -13.30
C LYS A 256 25.74 8.85 -12.52
N ILE A 257 24.61 8.95 -11.80
CA ILE A 257 24.30 10.11 -10.96
C ILE A 257 25.37 10.32 -9.89
N LEU A 258 25.91 9.24 -9.32
CA LEU A 258 26.95 9.29 -8.29
C LEU A 258 28.39 9.45 -8.85
N GLY A 259 28.53 9.53 -10.17
CA GLY A 259 29.87 9.62 -10.80
C GLY A 259 30.70 8.33 -10.73
N GLN A 260 30.06 7.18 -10.42
CA GLN A 260 30.68 5.86 -10.30
C GLN A 260 30.68 5.08 -11.63
N ALA A 261 30.10 5.65 -12.68
CA ALA A 261 30.07 5.11 -14.03
C ALA A 261 30.26 6.24 -15.05
N ARG A 262 30.62 5.87 -16.30
CA ARG A 262 30.74 6.85 -17.40
C ARG A 262 29.40 7.59 -17.57
N ALA A 263 29.42 8.89 -17.38
CA ALA A 263 28.25 9.76 -17.32
C ALA A 263 28.44 11.00 -18.19
N THR A 264 27.33 11.62 -18.59
CA THR A 264 27.32 12.92 -19.29
C THR A 264 27.50 14.07 -18.32
N GLY A 265 27.17 13.86 -17.04
CA GLY A 265 27.11 14.85 -15.96
C GLY A 265 25.76 15.56 -15.87
N TYR A 266 24.80 15.23 -16.74
CA TYR A 266 23.44 15.79 -16.72
C TYR A 266 22.39 14.83 -16.17
N GLU A 267 22.79 13.69 -15.64
CA GLU A 267 21.89 12.63 -15.14
C GLU A 267 20.96 13.12 -14.04
N LEU A 268 21.44 14.02 -13.16
CA LEU A 268 20.59 14.66 -12.15
C LEU A 268 19.50 15.55 -12.75
N VAL A 269 19.73 16.14 -13.94
CA VAL A 269 18.69 16.89 -14.65
C VAL A 269 17.60 15.94 -15.11
N SER A 270 17.97 14.81 -15.69
CA SER A 270 17.01 13.77 -16.12
C SER A 270 16.22 13.21 -14.93
N ASP A 271 16.88 12.96 -13.81
CA ASP A 271 16.22 12.47 -12.60
C ASP A 271 15.24 13.50 -12.00
N LEU A 272 15.62 14.80 -11.98
CA LEU A 272 14.72 15.89 -11.57
C LEU A 272 13.49 16.00 -12.48
N LEU A 273 13.64 15.81 -13.80
CA LEU A 273 12.52 15.80 -14.73
C LEU A 273 11.57 14.63 -14.43
N ASN A 274 12.12 13.44 -14.19
CA ASN A 274 11.36 12.25 -13.81
C ASN A 274 10.72 12.42 -12.42
N ASN A 275 11.44 13.01 -11.46
CA ASN A 275 10.90 13.30 -10.12
C ASN A 275 9.74 14.29 -10.18
N ALA A 276 9.79 15.31 -11.07
CA ALA A 276 8.67 16.21 -11.29
C ALA A 276 7.41 15.45 -11.78
N GLU A 277 7.58 14.45 -12.64
CA GLU A 277 6.48 13.62 -13.11
C GLU A 277 5.90 12.74 -11.99
N ARG A 278 6.78 12.20 -11.12
CA ARG A 278 6.34 11.45 -9.92
C ARG A 278 5.54 12.34 -8.95
N ARG A 279 6.02 13.57 -8.68
CA ARG A 279 5.26 14.53 -7.85
C ARG A 279 3.91 14.89 -8.47
N ALA A 280 3.84 15.05 -9.78
CA ALA A 280 2.58 15.30 -10.48
C ALA A 280 1.61 14.12 -10.42
N ALA A 281 2.10 12.89 -10.53
CA ALA A 281 1.30 11.67 -10.33
C ALA A 281 0.71 11.58 -8.92
N GLN A 282 1.38 12.20 -7.94
CA GLN A 282 0.91 12.34 -6.56
C GLN A 282 0.03 13.58 -6.34
N GLU A 283 -0.34 14.29 -7.41
CA GLU A 283 -1.09 15.56 -7.38
C GLU A 283 -0.38 16.69 -6.59
N CYS A 284 0.92 16.54 -6.33
CA CYS A 284 1.76 17.53 -5.66
C CYS A 284 2.33 18.53 -6.68
N TYR A 285 1.46 19.32 -7.31
CA TYR A 285 1.82 20.16 -8.46
C TYR A 285 2.80 21.28 -8.13
N ASP A 286 2.72 21.90 -6.95
CA ASP A 286 3.68 22.91 -6.49
C ASP A 286 5.10 22.32 -6.41
N ASP A 287 5.24 21.11 -5.84
CA ASP A 287 6.52 20.43 -5.74
C ASP A 287 7.03 19.97 -7.12
N ALA A 288 6.14 19.45 -7.97
CA ALA A 288 6.46 19.08 -9.34
C ALA A 288 7.04 20.26 -10.13
N ILE A 289 6.43 21.44 -10.03
CA ILE A 289 6.89 22.67 -10.68
C ILE A 289 8.24 23.13 -10.09
N ALA A 290 8.43 23.01 -8.78
CA ALA A 290 9.71 23.32 -8.14
C ALA A 290 10.84 22.41 -8.67
N ARG A 291 10.57 21.12 -8.93
CA ARG A 291 11.54 20.20 -9.57
C ARG A 291 11.87 20.60 -11.01
N LEU A 292 10.86 21.00 -11.80
CA LEU A 292 11.08 21.50 -13.18
C LEU A 292 11.93 22.77 -13.18
N TYR A 293 11.65 23.70 -12.26
CA TYR A 293 12.47 24.88 -12.09
C TYR A 293 13.92 24.52 -11.76
N ARG A 294 14.11 23.63 -10.77
CA ARG A 294 15.46 23.19 -10.38
C ARG A 294 16.21 22.45 -11.48
N ALA A 295 15.52 21.62 -12.25
CA ALA A 295 16.10 20.93 -13.41
C ALA A 295 16.60 21.93 -14.46
N THR A 296 15.78 22.97 -14.72
CA THR A 296 16.14 24.02 -15.69
C THR A 296 17.36 24.83 -15.22
N GLU A 297 17.40 25.18 -13.96
CA GLU A 297 18.53 25.90 -13.35
C GLU A 297 19.79 25.03 -13.37
N LEU A 298 19.70 23.79 -12.92
CA LEU A 298 20.81 22.86 -12.85
C LEU A 298 21.42 22.59 -14.23
N PHE A 299 20.60 22.51 -15.28
CA PHE A 299 21.07 22.33 -16.65
C PHE A 299 22.03 23.45 -17.08
N ALA A 300 21.68 24.70 -16.83
CA ALA A 300 22.53 25.84 -17.15
C ALA A 300 23.80 25.87 -16.27
N GLN A 301 23.67 25.54 -14.97
CA GLN A 301 24.81 25.50 -14.05
C GLN A 301 25.85 24.45 -14.47
N ILE A 302 25.40 23.24 -14.84
CA ILE A 302 26.29 22.18 -15.34
C ILE A 302 26.96 22.64 -16.64
N ARG A 303 26.25 23.30 -17.56
CA ARG A 303 26.81 23.81 -18.79
C ARG A 303 27.91 24.85 -18.53
N LEU A 304 27.66 25.83 -17.66
CA LEU A 304 28.63 26.84 -17.26
C LEU A 304 29.89 26.21 -16.63
N GLU A 305 29.72 25.23 -15.75
CA GLU A 305 30.85 24.56 -15.11
C GLU A 305 31.68 23.73 -16.09
N LYS A 306 31.01 22.95 -16.95
CA LYS A 306 31.73 22.02 -17.89
C LYS A 306 32.45 22.72 -19.02
N GLU A 307 31.85 23.77 -19.60
CA GLU A 307 32.41 24.42 -20.78
C GLU A 307 33.31 25.60 -20.44
N TYR A 308 33.01 26.29 -19.33
CA TYR A 308 33.70 27.53 -18.98
C TYR A 308 34.41 27.47 -17.63
N GLY A 309 34.28 26.39 -16.88
CA GLY A 309 34.82 26.27 -15.52
C GLY A 309 34.15 27.20 -14.51
N TYR A 310 32.95 27.73 -14.82
CA TYR A 310 32.22 28.67 -13.99
C TYR A 310 31.28 27.93 -13.06
N LYS A 311 31.73 27.76 -11.82
CA LYS A 311 30.90 27.10 -10.79
C LYS A 311 29.91 28.09 -10.21
N SER A 312 28.64 27.93 -10.56
CA SER A 312 27.56 28.78 -10.05
C SER A 312 27.52 28.77 -8.52
N GLY A 313 27.40 29.97 -7.92
CA GLY A 313 27.47 30.13 -6.46
C GLY A 313 28.88 30.26 -5.86
N ASP A 314 29.96 30.02 -6.63
CA ASP A 314 31.36 30.24 -6.22
C ASP A 314 32.16 31.02 -7.28
N LEU A 315 31.49 31.54 -8.29
CA LEU A 315 32.07 32.31 -9.38
C LEU A 315 32.51 33.69 -8.88
N LYS A 316 33.75 34.09 -9.22
CA LYS A 316 34.24 35.46 -8.93
C LYS A 316 34.12 36.30 -10.17
N LEU A 317 33.93 37.64 -9.97
CA LEU A 317 33.77 38.57 -11.07
C LEU A 317 34.97 38.57 -12.03
N GLU A 318 36.18 38.45 -11.49
CA GLU A 318 37.44 38.48 -12.25
C GLU A 318 37.62 37.25 -13.18
N GLN A 319 36.86 36.18 -12.94
CA GLN A 319 36.85 34.99 -13.80
C GLN A 319 36.07 35.22 -15.11
N LEU A 320 35.18 36.22 -15.14
CA LEU A 320 34.45 36.58 -16.35
C LEU A 320 35.35 37.36 -17.33
N PRO A 321 35.10 37.24 -18.66
CA PRO A 321 35.69 38.12 -19.64
C PRO A 321 35.56 39.60 -19.27
N ALA A 322 36.58 40.40 -19.53
CA ALA A 322 36.66 41.82 -19.08
C ALA A 322 35.47 42.65 -19.54
N ASP A 323 34.96 42.39 -20.75
CA ASP A 323 33.79 43.08 -21.34
C ASP A 323 32.46 42.75 -20.64
N LEU A 324 32.40 41.64 -19.93
CA LEU A 324 31.22 41.21 -19.18
C LEU A 324 31.23 41.66 -17.71
N GLN A 325 32.41 41.88 -17.12
CA GLN A 325 32.54 42.22 -15.70
C GLN A 325 31.68 43.42 -15.28
N GLY A 326 31.66 44.47 -16.12
CA GLY A 326 30.88 45.68 -15.88
C GLY A 326 29.38 45.40 -15.72
N MET A 327 28.82 44.42 -16.45
CA MET A 327 27.41 44.07 -16.43
C MET A 327 27.00 43.35 -15.15
N TYR A 328 27.93 42.59 -14.55
CA TYR A 328 27.66 41.74 -13.41
C TYR A 328 28.15 42.31 -12.07
N LYS A 329 28.85 43.45 -12.07
CA LYS A 329 29.42 44.09 -10.88
C LYS A 329 28.37 44.30 -9.75
N GLY A 330 27.14 44.66 -10.09
CA GLY A 330 26.05 44.82 -9.14
C GLY A 330 25.48 43.48 -8.54
N ARG A 331 25.94 42.34 -9.02
CA ARG A 331 25.51 40.97 -8.55
C ARG A 331 26.53 40.33 -7.60
N VAL A 332 27.62 41.01 -7.29
CA VAL A 332 28.63 40.52 -6.36
C VAL A 332 28.17 40.67 -4.93
N ARG A 333 28.18 39.59 -4.15
CA ARG A 333 27.96 39.56 -2.71
C ARG A 333 29.05 38.68 -2.09
N ASP A 334 29.62 39.08 -1.00
CA ASP A 334 30.68 38.32 -0.30
C ASP A 334 31.80 37.85 -1.23
N ASN A 335 32.23 38.70 -2.15
CA ASN A 335 33.25 38.41 -3.18
C ASN A 335 32.87 37.30 -4.16
N LYS A 336 31.58 36.91 -4.25
CA LYS A 336 31.04 35.92 -5.18
C LYS A 336 29.96 36.50 -6.05
N LEU A 337 29.91 36.07 -7.30
CA LEU A 337 28.85 36.43 -8.23
C LEU A 337 27.64 35.54 -8.02
N ILE A 338 26.54 36.10 -7.56
CA ILE A 338 25.29 35.36 -7.34
C ILE A 338 24.42 35.50 -8.58
N LEU A 339 24.26 34.34 -9.26
CA LEU A 339 23.41 34.18 -10.43
C LEU A 339 22.23 33.29 -10.09
N GLY A 340 21.05 33.69 -10.53
CA GLY A 340 19.86 32.83 -10.50
C GLY A 340 19.63 32.20 -11.87
N LEU A 341 18.60 31.37 -11.98
CA LEU A 341 18.26 30.64 -13.20
C LEU A 341 18.32 31.50 -14.47
N ARG A 342 17.70 32.69 -14.42
CA ARG A 342 17.65 33.60 -15.57
C ARG A 342 19.04 34.15 -15.91
N GLU A 343 19.80 34.54 -14.92
CA GLU A 343 21.14 35.08 -15.08
C GLU A 343 22.13 34.03 -15.61
N ASP A 344 22.02 32.77 -15.21
CA ASP A 344 22.82 31.64 -15.73
C ASP A 344 22.64 31.52 -17.27
N TYR A 345 21.41 31.54 -17.75
CA TYR A 345 21.12 31.48 -19.19
C TYR A 345 21.51 32.77 -19.94
N GLU A 346 21.36 33.94 -19.31
CA GLU A 346 21.82 35.21 -19.88
C GLU A 346 23.35 35.23 -20.01
N LEU A 347 24.07 34.68 -19.03
CA LEU A 347 25.54 34.54 -19.12
C LEU A 347 25.93 33.61 -20.25
N LEU A 348 25.31 32.42 -20.37
CA LEU A 348 25.51 31.52 -21.49
C LEU A 348 25.28 32.21 -22.85
N LEU A 349 24.25 33.02 -22.97
CA LEU A 349 23.95 33.80 -24.17
C LEU A 349 25.08 34.81 -24.48
N LYS A 350 25.59 35.51 -23.45
CA LYS A 350 26.68 36.50 -23.62
C LYS A 350 28.03 35.81 -23.99
N LEU A 351 28.24 34.62 -23.51
CA LEU A 351 29.39 33.80 -23.86
C LEU A 351 29.29 33.19 -25.28
N GLY A 352 28.17 33.40 -25.98
CA GLY A 352 27.94 32.84 -27.33
C GLY A 352 27.60 31.36 -27.33
N ASP A 353 27.28 30.79 -26.17
CA ASP A 353 26.98 29.35 -26.02
C ASP A 353 25.70 28.95 -26.77
N PRO A 354 25.68 27.75 -27.42
CA PRO A 354 24.49 27.23 -28.10
C PRO A 354 23.24 27.19 -27.19
N VAL A 355 23.39 26.79 -25.93
CA VAL A 355 22.29 26.76 -24.94
C VAL A 355 21.72 28.17 -24.69
N GLY A 356 22.61 29.18 -24.61
CA GLY A 356 22.19 30.58 -24.47
C GLY A 356 21.42 31.08 -25.69
N ARG A 357 21.79 30.65 -26.91
CA ARG A 357 21.03 30.98 -28.14
C ARG A 357 19.62 30.38 -28.09
N LYS A 358 19.46 29.12 -27.70
CA LYS A 358 18.13 28.48 -27.52
C LYS A 358 17.29 29.13 -26.44
N TYR A 359 17.91 29.55 -25.35
CA TYR A 359 17.24 30.37 -24.35
C TYR A 359 16.69 31.67 -24.93
N LYS A 360 17.45 32.40 -25.73
CA LYS A 360 17.01 33.64 -26.37
C LYS A 360 15.74 33.44 -27.20
N GLU A 361 15.64 32.36 -27.94
CA GLU A 361 14.49 31.99 -28.76
C GLU A 361 13.22 31.78 -27.90
N ARG A 362 13.39 31.26 -26.69
CA ARG A 362 12.30 30.87 -25.79
C ARG A 362 12.17 31.74 -24.51
N LYS A 363 12.92 32.83 -24.42
CA LYS A 363 13.02 33.67 -23.20
C LYS A 363 11.66 34.10 -22.65
N GLY A 364 10.71 34.51 -23.48
CA GLY A 364 9.35 34.89 -23.04
C GLY A 364 8.63 33.73 -22.36
N ARG A 365 8.68 32.54 -22.94
CA ARG A 365 8.03 31.34 -22.40
C ARG A 365 8.59 30.93 -21.03
N MET A 366 9.92 31.04 -20.87
CA MET A 366 10.60 30.77 -19.60
C MET A 366 10.16 31.76 -18.51
N ILE A 367 10.12 33.05 -18.83
CA ILE A 367 9.71 34.10 -17.88
C ILE A 367 8.29 33.86 -17.41
N ASP A 368 7.38 33.49 -18.30
CA ASP A 368 5.98 33.22 -17.94
C ASP A 368 5.84 31.97 -17.04
N ALA A 369 6.60 30.92 -17.30
CA ALA A 369 6.66 29.74 -16.44
C ALA A 369 7.19 30.09 -15.03
N ILE A 370 8.26 30.90 -14.96
CA ILE A 370 8.85 31.37 -13.70
C ILE A 370 7.85 32.22 -12.91
N LYS A 371 7.11 33.12 -13.58
CA LYS A 371 6.08 33.94 -12.91
C LYS A 371 5.00 33.06 -12.26
N ARG A 372 4.48 32.03 -12.96
CA ARG A 372 3.48 31.13 -12.36
C ARG A 372 4.02 30.46 -11.10
N ARG A 373 5.26 29.94 -11.15
CA ARG A 373 5.91 29.36 -9.97
C ARG A 373 6.03 30.38 -8.82
N ASN A 374 6.35 31.63 -9.13
CA ASN A 374 6.53 32.65 -8.08
C ASN A 374 5.24 33.03 -7.34
N TYR A 375 4.07 32.81 -7.95
CA TYR A 375 2.75 32.97 -7.28
C TYR A 375 2.35 31.78 -6.43
N SER A 376 3.09 30.68 -6.50
CA SER A 376 2.78 29.46 -5.75
C SER A 376 3.14 29.57 -4.27
N ILE A 377 2.52 28.69 -3.46
CA ILE A 377 2.80 28.55 -2.02
C ILE A 377 4.25 28.11 -1.76
N SER A 378 4.86 27.41 -2.71
CA SER A 378 6.26 26.98 -2.63
C SER A 378 7.27 28.06 -2.98
N ALA A 379 6.83 29.30 -3.24
CA ALA A 379 7.70 30.44 -3.52
C ALA A 379 7.32 31.68 -2.70
N HIS A 380 6.58 32.63 -3.29
CA HIS A 380 6.28 33.91 -2.67
C HIS A 380 4.77 34.21 -2.62
N GLY A 381 3.93 33.32 -3.17
CA GLY A 381 2.49 33.45 -3.20
C GLY A 381 1.79 32.54 -2.22
N LEU A 382 0.45 32.55 -2.25
CA LEU A 382 -0.42 31.68 -1.44
C LEU A 382 -1.42 30.91 -2.30
N THR A 383 -1.24 30.92 -3.63
CA THR A 383 -2.15 30.23 -4.56
C THR A 383 -1.66 28.82 -4.80
N PRO A 384 -2.44 27.77 -4.45
CA PRO A 384 -2.10 26.39 -4.81
C PRO A 384 -2.08 26.25 -6.33
N LEU A 385 -1.11 25.54 -6.85
CA LEU A 385 -1.06 25.20 -8.28
C LEU A 385 -1.86 23.96 -8.55
N VAL A 386 -2.51 23.91 -9.73
CA VAL A 386 -3.32 22.79 -10.19
C VAL A 386 -2.66 22.07 -11.36
N GLU A 387 -3.21 20.95 -11.78
CA GLU A 387 -2.68 20.12 -12.88
C GLU A 387 -2.44 20.94 -14.16
N GLU A 388 -3.33 21.85 -14.49
CA GLU A 388 -3.23 22.71 -15.67
C GLU A 388 -2.00 23.62 -15.62
N ASP A 389 -1.68 24.17 -14.45
CA ASP A 389 -0.48 24.97 -14.23
C ASP A 389 0.77 24.11 -14.40
N TYR A 390 0.77 22.89 -13.84
CA TYR A 390 1.87 21.96 -14.01
C TYR A 390 2.09 21.62 -15.48
N ARG A 391 1.05 21.25 -16.22
CA ARG A 391 1.14 20.93 -17.66
C ARG A 391 1.69 22.10 -18.45
N TYR A 392 1.23 23.32 -18.16
CA TYR A 392 1.72 24.54 -18.80
C TYR A 392 3.20 24.77 -18.52
N VAL A 393 3.63 24.73 -17.25
CA VAL A 393 5.02 24.95 -16.85
C VAL A 393 5.93 23.86 -17.39
N LYS A 394 5.49 22.59 -17.33
CA LYS A 394 6.22 21.42 -17.89
C LYS A 394 6.51 21.61 -19.38
N ASP A 395 5.49 21.96 -20.19
CA ASP A 395 5.66 22.21 -21.62
C ASP A 395 6.74 23.28 -21.88
N LYS A 396 6.76 24.36 -21.11
CA LYS A 396 7.71 25.45 -21.29
C LYS A 396 9.12 25.09 -20.81
N LEU A 397 9.27 24.65 -19.57
CA LEU A 397 10.59 24.42 -18.97
C LEU A 397 11.26 23.15 -19.52
N LYS A 398 10.54 22.03 -19.57
CA LYS A 398 11.07 20.79 -20.17
C LYS A 398 11.41 20.99 -21.65
N GLY A 399 10.56 21.72 -22.39
CA GLY A 399 10.83 22.06 -23.80
C GLY A 399 12.12 22.86 -23.99
N ILE A 400 12.44 23.82 -23.12
CA ILE A 400 13.72 24.58 -23.18
C ILE A 400 14.90 23.64 -22.92
N ILE A 401 14.81 22.79 -21.90
CA ILE A 401 15.89 21.84 -21.56
C ILE A 401 16.14 20.89 -22.74
N LEU A 402 15.09 20.31 -23.33
CA LEU A 402 15.22 19.34 -24.42
C LEU A 402 15.80 19.97 -25.70
N ASP A 403 15.34 21.19 -26.07
CA ASP A 403 15.89 21.91 -27.22
C ASP A 403 17.36 22.26 -27.00
N ALA A 404 17.72 22.72 -25.79
CA ALA A 404 19.11 23.04 -25.47
C ALA A 404 19.99 21.78 -25.43
N ALA A 405 19.48 20.65 -24.93
CA ALA A 405 20.18 19.37 -24.95
C ALA A 405 20.43 18.88 -26.37
N ASN A 406 19.41 18.92 -27.24
CA ASN A 406 19.53 18.54 -28.64
C ASN A 406 20.56 19.40 -29.39
N GLU A 407 20.57 20.72 -29.12
CA GLU A 407 21.53 21.63 -29.75
C GLU A 407 23.01 21.28 -29.45
N ILE A 408 23.25 20.68 -28.28
CA ILE A 408 24.61 20.23 -27.88
C ILE A 408 24.81 18.74 -28.02
N GLY A 409 23.92 18.03 -28.72
CA GLY A 409 24.03 16.58 -28.97
C GLY A 409 23.91 15.71 -27.71
N LEU A 410 23.20 16.19 -26.69
CA LEU A 410 23.01 15.51 -25.39
C LEU A 410 21.70 14.76 -25.35
N ASN A 411 21.72 13.47 -24.99
CA ASN A 411 20.54 12.68 -24.67
C ASN A 411 20.28 12.74 -23.16
N LEU A 412 19.06 13.14 -22.77
CA LEU A 412 18.57 13.22 -21.39
C LEU A 412 17.61 12.08 -21.04
N GLU A 413 17.50 11.04 -21.87
CA GLU A 413 16.62 9.91 -21.57
C GLU A 413 17.13 9.14 -20.35
N MET A 414 16.24 8.95 -19.40
CA MET A 414 16.44 8.12 -18.22
C MET A 414 15.12 7.40 -17.91
N ALA A 415 15.22 6.09 -17.63
CA ALA A 415 14.05 5.32 -17.23
C ALA A 415 13.40 5.93 -15.97
N GLN A 416 12.06 5.98 -15.97
CA GLN A 416 11.30 6.35 -14.78
C GLN A 416 11.44 5.24 -13.73
N LEU A 417 11.32 5.59 -12.45
CA LEU A 417 11.26 4.60 -11.37
C LEU A 417 10.05 3.67 -11.55
N PRO A 418 10.14 2.40 -11.09
CA PRO A 418 9.11 1.40 -11.37
C PRO A 418 7.81 1.69 -10.61
N GLY A 419 6.68 1.31 -11.20
CA GLY A 419 5.36 1.29 -10.60
C GLY A 419 5.02 -0.08 -10.01
N ARG A 420 3.80 -0.57 -10.32
CA ARG A 420 3.30 -1.87 -9.82
C ARG A 420 4.06 -3.11 -10.31
N GLU A 421 4.90 -2.98 -11.30
CA GLU A 421 5.70 -4.09 -11.85
C GLU A 421 6.69 -4.71 -10.85
N ILE A 422 6.88 -4.10 -9.70
CA ILE A 422 7.72 -4.64 -8.61
C ILE A 422 6.93 -5.56 -7.64
N LEU A 423 5.59 -5.66 -7.77
CA LEU A 423 4.77 -6.61 -7.01
C LEU A 423 4.96 -8.03 -7.56
#